data_9badafb67c5143272c388bb62b08ebfe
#
_entry.id   9badafb67c5143272c388bb62b08ebfe
#
_cell.length_a   1.000
_cell.length_b   1.000
_cell.length_c   1.000
_cell.angle_alpha   90.00
_cell.angle_beta   90.00
_cell.angle_gamma   90.00
#
_symmetry.space_group_name_H-M   'P 1'
#
loop_
_entity.id
_entity.type
_entity.pdbx_description
1 polymer ?
#
loop_
_entity_poly.entity_id
_entity_poly.type
_entity_poly.pdbx_seq_one_letter_code
_entity_poly.pdbx_strand_id
1 'polypeptide(L)'
;MSQTICLNMIVKNEAAIIEETLANITDHIKLDYYVISDTGSTDDTVDVIRRFFEAKGIAGEIHHDGWQNFAYNRNQALKHAKGKTDYVLIFDADDRFEGKLELPELTADRYRLRMRNAAGSVIYYRPLLLRNDGTFYWRGVLHEFIETDKQDTSEATLHGDYTVLSGRFGARSNMANKYLLDAVSLE
;
A
#
# COMPACT_ATOMS: atom_id res chain seq x y z
N MET A 1 19.31 7.04 14.69
CA MET A 1 18.60 7.78 13.60
C MET A 1 17.27 7.08 13.42
N SER A 2 16.16 7.82 13.26
CA SER A 2 14.86 7.20 12.98
C SER A 2 14.90 6.58 11.58
N GLN A 3 14.30 5.38 11.42
CA GLN A 3 14.21 4.72 10.12
C GLN A 3 13.30 5.51 9.18
N THR A 4 13.66 5.52 7.91
CA THR A 4 12.91 6.17 6.84
C THR A 4 11.86 5.24 6.24
N ILE A 5 10.70 5.80 5.86
CA ILE A 5 9.56 5.04 5.34
C ILE A 5 9.12 5.59 3.98
N CYS A 6 9.01 4.68 3.00
CA CYS A 6 8.42 4.95 1.69
C CYS A 6 6.98 4.44 1.64
N LEU A 7 6.05 5.27 1.21
CA LEU A 7 4.72 4.79 0.81
C LEU A 7 4.84 4.06 -0.54
N ASN A 8 4.27 2.87 -0.64
CA ASN A 8 4.21 2.08 -1.86
C ASN A 8 2.76 1.70 -2.17
N MET A 9 2.28 2.11 -3.33
CA MET A 9 0.88 1.95 -3.70
C MET A 9 0.74 1.70 -5.20
N ILE A 10 -0.23 0.89 -5.60
CA ILE A 10 -0.72 0.81 -6.97
C ILE A 10 -2.05 1.55 -7.06
N VAL A 11 -2.28 2.30 -8.13
CA VAL A 11 -3.50 3.10 -8.30
C VAL A 11 -4.09 2.92 -9.71
N LYS A 12 -5.41 3.12 -9.81
CA LYS A 12 -6.11 3.27 -11.09
C LYS A 12 -7.46 3.95 -10.89
N ASN A 13 -7.63 5.16 -11.45
CA ASN A 13 -8.88 5.92 -11.42
C ASN A 13 -9.41 6.17 -10.01
N GLU A 14 -8.57 6.69 -9.13
CA GLU A 14 -8.88 6.97 -7.72
C GLU A 14 -8.94 8.49 -7.42
N ALA A 15 -9.07 9.36 -8.44
CA ALA A 15 -9.04 10.81 -8.28
C ALA A 15 -10.04 11.33 -7.23
N ALA A 16 -11.19 10.65 -7.09
CA ALA A 16 -12.24 11.05 -6.16
C ALA A 16 -11.88 10.86 -4.67
N ILE A 17 -10.94 9.96 -4.35
CA ILE A 17 -10.64 9.57 -2.95
C ILE A 17 -9.17 9.68 -2.58
N ILE A 18 -8.26 9.71 -3.56
CA ILE A 18 -6.83 9.54 -3.31
C ILE A 18 -6.24 10.66 -2.43
N GLU A 19 -6.68 11.90 -2.58
CA GLU A 19 -6.17 13.02 -1.78
C GLU A 19 -6.50 12.83 -0.29
N GLU A 20 -7.73 12.40 0.03
CA GLU A 20 -8.16 12.11 1.40
C GLU A 20 -7.39 10.91 1.98
N THR A 21 -7.14 9.87 1.17
CA THR A 21 -6.34 8.71 1.57
C THR A 21 -4.90 9.11 1.89
N LEU A 22 -4.26 9.90 1.04
CA LEU A 22 -2.89 10.37 1.26
C LEU A 22 -2.78 11.28 2.49
N ALA A 23 -3.77 12.16 2.71
CA ALA A 23 -3.86 12.99 3.90
C ALA A 23 -3.96 12.12 5.16
N ASN A 24 -4.87 11.14 5.16
CA ASN A 24 -5.02 10.20 6.26
C ASN A 24 -3.72 9.44 6.57
N ILE A 25 -3.01 8.95 5.56
CA ILE A 25 -1.74 8.24 5.76
C ILE A 25 -0.69 9.18 6.39
N THR A 26 -0.53 10.39 5.84
CA THR A 26 0.49 11.34 6.33
C THR A 26 0.18 11.92 7.71
N ASP A 27 -1.07 11.89 8.15
CA ASP A 27 -1.47 12.26 9.52
C ASP A 27 -1.13 11.17 10.55
N HIS A 28 -0.95 9.91 10.11
CA HIS A 28 -0.66 8.77 10.99
C HIS A 28 0.79 8.31 10.93
N ILE A 29 1.44 8.44 9.78
CA ILE A 29 2.81 7.97 9.56
C ILE A 29 3.61 9.07 8.87
N LYS A 30 4.76 9.42 9.46
CA LYS A 30 5.73 10.25 8.78
C LYS A 30 6.31 9.48 7.58
N LEU A 31 6.06 9.98 6.39
CA LEU A 31 6.65 9.48 5.16
C LEU A 31 7.89 10.29 4.79
N ASP A 32 8.95 9.61 4.37
CA ASP A 32 10.19 10.23 3.88
C ASP A 32 10.30 10.16 2.35
N TYR A 33 9.55 9.24 1.73
CA TYR A 33 9.50 9.05 0.29
C TYR A 33 8.16 8.44 -0.15
N TYR A 34 7.82 8.54 -1.44
CA TYR A 34 6.70 7.80 -2.01
C TYR A 34 7.06 7.17 -3.35
N VAL A 35 6.51 6.00 -3.65
CA VAL A 35 6.56 5.33 -4.94
C VAL A 35 5.16 4.83 -5.28
N ILE A 36 4.55 5.45 -6.26
CA ILE A 36 3.20 5.11 -6.72
C ILE A 36 3.31 4.52 -8.13
N SER A 37 2.71 3.36 -8.34
CA SER A 37 2.57 2.74 -9.66
C SER A 37 1.15 2.96 -10.17
N ASP A 38 1.03 3.83 -11.16
CA ASP A 38 -0.22 4.03 -11.91
C ASP A 38 -0.40 2.93 -12.93
N THR A 39 -1.50 2.19 -12.82
CA THR A 39 -1.79 1.03 -13.68
C THR A 39 -2.72 1.37 -14.85
N GLY A 40 -2.72 2.62 -15.28
CA GLY A 40 -3.46 3.11 -16.42
C GLY A 40 -4.69 3.93 -16.03
N SER A 41 -4.52 4.93 -15.18
CA SER A 41 -5.57 5.92 -14.89
C SER A 41 -5.89 6.77 -16.12
N THR A 42 -7.16 7.09 -16.27
CA THR A 42 -7.71 7.96 -17.33
C THR A 42 -8.35 9.22 -16.77
N ASP A 43 -8.34 9.36 -15.44
CA ASP A 43 -8.80 10.52 -14.69
C ASP A 43 -7.60 11.30 -14.11
N ASP A 44 -7.87 12.26 -13.25
CA ASP A 44 -6.86 13.16 -12.66
C ASP A 44 -6.05 12.52 -11.50
N THR A 45 -6.12 11.19 -11.29
CA THR A 45 -5.45 10.49 -10.17
C THR A 45 -3.97 10.89 -10.02
N VAL A 46 -3.21 10.82 -11.13
CA VAL A 46 -1.77 11.09 -11.11
C VAL A 46 -1.48 12.55 -10.74
N ASP A 47 -2.25 13.49 -11.28
CA ASP A 47 -2.06 14.92 -11.01
C ASP A 47 -2.46 15.29 -9.59
N VAL A 48 -3.48 14.65 -9.02
CA VAL A 48 -3.86 14.81 -7.61
C VAL A 48 -2.73 14.33 -6.69
N ILE A 49 -2.18 13.15 -6.93
CA ILE A 49 -1.06 12.58 -6.16
C ILE A 49 0.16 13.52 -6.20
N ARG A 50 0.55 13.97 -7.40
CA ARG A 50 1.71 14.85 -7.58
C ARG A 50 1.55 16.14 -6.78
N ARG A 51 0.42 16.83 -6.95
CA ARG A 51 0.13 18.08 -6.22
C ARG A 51 0.13 17.90 -4.72
N PHE A 52 -0.43 16.78 -4.23
CA PHE A 52 -0.45 16.48 -2.81
C PHE A 52 0.96 16.38 -2.21
N PHE A 53 1.83 15.58 -2.80
CA PHE A 53 3.18 15.37 -2.27
C PHE A 53 4.09 16.58 -2.48
N GLU A 54 3.93 17.34 -3.57
CA GLU A 54 4.60 18.63 -3.78
C GLU A 54 4.23 19.62 -2.66
N ALA A 55 2.94 19.74 -2.33
CA ALA A 55 2.46 20.61 -1.25
C ALA A 55 2.98 20.19 0.14
N LYS A 56 3.19 18.89 0.37
CA LYS A 56 3.76 18.36 1.62
C LYS A 56 5.29 18.39 1.65
N GLY A 57 5.96 18.69 0.53
CA GLY A 57 7.42 18.66 0.43
C GLY A 57 8.02 17.25 0.58
N ILE A 58 7.26 16.20 0.25
CA ILE A 58 7.71 14.81 0.31
C ILE A 58 8.19 14.40 -1.09
N ALA A 59 9.44 14.00 -1.20
CA ALA A 59 10.02 13.52 -2.46
C ALA A 59 9.49 12.13 -2.83
N GLY A 60 9.42 11.83 -4.14
CA GLY A 60 9.03 10.50 -4.59
C GLY A 60 8.90 10.39 -6.09
N GLU A 61 8.32 9.28 -6.52
CA GLU A 61 8.21 8.89 -7.93
C GLU A 61 6.81 8.34 -8.24
N ILE A 62 6.31 8.65 -9.44
CA ILE A 62 5.12 8.02 -10.01
C ILE A 62 5.56 7.29 -11.27
N HIS A 63 5.30 5.99 -11.34
CA HIS A 63 5.59 5.12 -12.48
C HIS A 63 4.30 4.75 -13.20
N HIS A 64 4.36 4.56 -14.51
CA HIS A 64 3.25 4.10 -15.32
C HIS A 64 3.51 2.64 -15.73
N ASP A 65 2.91 1.73 -14.98
CA ASP A 65 3.06 0.29 -15.17
C ASP A 65 1.75 -0.30 -15.74
N GLY A 66 1.78 -0.79 -16.95
CA GLY A 66 0.58 -1.41 -17.57
C GLY A 66 0.01 -2.51 -16.68
N TRP A 67 -1.33 -2.54 -16.56
CA TRP A 67 -2.01 -3.54 -15.76
C TRP A 67 -1.80 -4.96 -16.30
N GLN A 68 -1.38 -5.87 -15.44
CA GLN A 68 -1.37 -7.32 -15.71
C GLN A 68 -2.21 -8.09 -14.66
N ASN A 69 -1.80 -8.08 -13.41
CA ASN A 69 -2.53 -8.59 -12.26
C ASN A 69 -1.99 -7.93 -10.97
N PHE A 70 -2.65 -8.18 -9.84
CA PHE A 70 -2.27 -7.54 -8.58
C PHE A 70 -0.84 -7.85 -8.17
N ALA A 71 -0.45 -9.13 -8.12
CA ALA A 71 0.90 -9.50 -7.70
C ALA A 71 1.98 -8.90 -8.62
N TYR A 72 1.78 -8.95 -9.94
CA TYR A 72 2.71 -8.36 -10.89
C TYR A 72 2.89 -6.86 -10.65
N ASN A 73 1.79 -6.09 -10.63
CA ASN A 73 1.88 -4.64 -10.48
C ASN A 73 2.39 -4.21 -9.11
N ARG A 74 2.03 -4.91 -8.02
CA ARG A 74 2.62 -4.68 -6.70
C ARG A 74 4.11 -5.01 -6.66
N ASN A 75 4.57 -6.03 -7.38
CA ASN A 75 6.00 -6.35 -7.50
C ASN A 75 6.75 -5.28 -8.30
N GLN A 76 6.16 -4.70 -9.35
CA GLN A 76 6.77 -3.55 -10.05
C GLN A 76 6.90 -2.36 -9.08
N ALA A 77 5.85 -2.03 -8.35
CA ALA A 77 5.89 -0.95 -7.35
C ALA A 77 6.97 -1.19 -6.28
N LEU A 78 7.10 -2.41 -5.73
CA LEU A 78 8.16 -2.77 -4.79
C LEU A 78 9.56 -2.63 -5.41
N LYS A 79 9.72 -3.06 -6.66
CA LYS A 79 10.99 -2.95 -7.39
C LYS A 79 11.42 -1.49 -7.56
N HIS A 80 10.50 -0.58 -7.88
CA HIS A 80 10.76 0.86 -7.98
C HIS A 80 11.14 1.45 -6.61
N ALA A 81 10.54 0.98 -5.52
CA ALA A 81 10.82 1.45 -4.16
C ALA A 81 12.13 0.92 -3.57
N LYS A 82 12.71 -0.16 -4.12
CA LYS A 82 13.87 -0.83 -3.56
C LYS A 82 15.02 0.13 -3.26
N GLY A 83 15.47 0.12 -1.99
CA GLY A 83 16.62 0.90 -1.54
C GLY A 83 16.41 2.41 -1.43
N LYS A 84 15.20 2.93 -1.62
CA LYS A 84 14.89 4.36 -1.45
C LYS A 84 14.82 4.78 0.02
N THR A 85 14.40 3.88 0.89
CA THR A 85 14.23 4.06 2.33
C THR A 85 14.55 2.77 3.08
N ASP A 86 14.56 2.80 4.42
CA ASP A 86 14.78 1.62 5.25
C ASP A 86 13.59 0.66 5.22
N TYR A 87 12.36 1.21 5.19
CA TYR A 87 11.11 0.45 5.15
C TYR A 87 10.20 0.94 4.04
N VAL A 88 9.33 0.05 3.59
CA VAL A 88 8.24 0.34 2.66
C VAL A 88 6.91 0.02 3.32
N LEU A 89 6.01 1.02 3.36
CA LEU A 89 4.62 0.86 3.76
C LEU A 89 3.79 0.59 2.51
N ILE A 90 3.18 -0.58 2.45
CA ILE A 90 2.24 -0.93 1.39
C ILE A 90 0.85 -0.53 1.85
N PHE A 91 0.14 0.24 1.02
CA PHE A 91 -1.19 0.73 1.38
C PHE A 91 -2.07 0.81 0.14
N ASP A 92 -3.34 0.42 0.27
CA ASP A 92 -4.30 0.49 -0.82
C ASP A 92 -4.95 1.88 -0.88
N ALA A 93 -5.32 2.33 -2.08
CA ALA A 93 -5.84 3.69 -2.30
C ALA A 93 -7.18 3.95 -1.59
N ASP A 94 -7.90 2.90 -1.21
CA ASP A 94 -9.18 2.96 -0.52
C ASP A 94 -9.13 2.48 0.95
N ASP A 95 -7.93 2.20 1.48
CA ASP A 95 -7.74 1.90 2.90
C ASP A 95 -7.55 3.19 3.73
N ARG A 96 -7.88 3.13 5.02
CA ARG A 96 -7.74 4.27 5.94
C ARG A 96 -7.31 3.84 7.33
N PHE A 97 -6.42 4.61 7.94
CA PHE A 97 -6.15 4.51 9.37
C PHE A 97 -7.30 5.13 10.17
N GLU A 98 -7.66 4.48 11.27
CA GLU A 98 -8.50 4.99 12.34
C GLU A 98 -7.76 4.88 13.66
N GLY A 99 -8.00 5.81 14.59
CA GLY A 99 -7.35 5.84 15.90
C GLY A 99 -5.95 6.46 15.84
N LYS A 100 -5.05 6.06 16.72
CA LYS A 100 -3.72 6.62 16.85
C LYS A 100 -2.66 5.55 16.68
N LEU A 101 -1.89 5.61 15.61
CA LEU A 101 -0.74 4.75 15.40
C LEU A 101 0.52 5.39 16.01
N GLU A 102 1.21 4.65 16.87
CA GLU A 102 2.52 4.99 17.38
C GLU A 102 3.53 3.96 16.89
N LEU A 103 4.45 4.40 16.02
CA LEU A 103 5.48 3.51 15.51
C LEU A 103 6.57 3.32 16.58
N PRO A 104 6.92 2.06 16.92
CA PRO A 104 8.10 1.78 17.72
C PRO A 104 9.38 2.00 16.90
N GLU A 105 10.54 1.84 17.52
CA GLU A 105 11.77 1.63 16.76
C GLU A 105 11.64 0.36 15.91
N LEU A 106 11.82 0.52 14.60
CA LEU A 106 11.63 -0.58 13.65
C LEU A 106 12.90 -1.43 13.55
N THR A 107 12.86 -2.67 14.00
CA THR A 107 13.99 -3.60 14.01
C THR A 107 13.71 -4.90 13.24
N ALA A 108 12.44 -5.31 13.16
CA ALA A 108 12.03 -6.52 12.45
C ALA A 108 12.06 -6.34 10.93
N ASP A 109 12.09 -7.45 10.20
CA ASP A 109 12.08 -7.45 8.74
C ASP A 109 10.69 -7.11 8.18
N ARG A 110 9.62 -7.47 8.89
CA ARG A 110 8.25 -7.12 8.52
C ARG A 110 7.37 -6.89 9.74
N TYR A 111 6.38 -6.01 9.58
CA TYR A 111 5.39 -5.69 10.60
C TYR A 111 3.99 -5.92 10.08
N ARG A 112 3.18 -6.62 10.88
CA ARG A 112 1.75 -6.79 10.63
C ARG A 112 0.97 -5.60 11.18
N LEU A 113 0.11 -5.04 10.37
CA LEU A 113 -0.86 -4.02 10.74
C LEU A 113 -2.21 -4.67 11.05
N ARG A 114 -2.89 -4.13 12.06
CA ARG A 114 -4.25 -4.54 12.41
C ARG A 114 -5.23 -3.96 11.41
N MET A 115 -5.93 -4.83 10.70
CA MET A 115 -6.93 -4.51 9.69
C MET A 115 -8.32 -4.79 10.22
N ARG A 116 -9.30 -4.05 9.73
CA ARG A 116 -10.72 -4.32 9.92
C ARG A 116 -11.43 -4.23 8.57
N ASN A 117 -12.31 -5.20 8.28
CA ASN A 117 -13.08 -5.14 7.05
C ASN A 117 -14.10 -3.98 7.10
N ALA A 118 -14.56 -3.52 5.92
CA ALA A 118 -15.52 -2.41 5.80
C ALA A 118 -16.82 -2.62 6.59
N ALA A 119 -17.26 -3.87 6.80
CA ALA A 119 -18.42 -4.19 7.62
C ALA A 119 -18.15 -4.11 9.13
N GLY A 120 -16.89 -3.91 9.55
CA GLY A 120 -16.50 -3.81 10.95
C GLY A 120 -16.54 -5.12 11.75
N SER A 121 -16.89 -6.24 11.11
CA SER A 121 -17.17 -7.53 11.76
C SER A 121 -15.96 -8.45 11.91
N VAL A 122 -14.89 -8.21 11.13
CA VAL A 122 -13.70 -9.07 11.11
C VAL A 122 -12.45 -8.23 11.32
N ILE A 123 -11.64 -8.62 12.32
CA ILE A 123 -10.30 -8.10 12.55
C ILE A 123 -9.29 -9.16 12.10
N TYR A 124 -8.30 -8.73 11.33
CA TYR A 124 -7.21 -9.58 10.85
C TYR A 124 -5.91 -8.79 10.76
N TYR A 125 -4.81 -9.46 10.44
CA TYR A 125 -3.49 -8.83 10.38
C TYR A 125 -2.85 -9.09 9.02
N ARG A 126 -2.26 -8.03 8.42
CA ARG A 126 -1.50 -8.13 7.15
C ARG A 126 -0.09 -7.56 7.34
N PRO A 127 0.94 -8.23 6.79
CA PRO A 127 2.30 -7.68 6.76
C PRO A 127 2.37 -6.57 5.70
N LEU A 128 2.23 -5.31 6.14
CA LEU A 128 2.16 -4.15 5.24
C LEU A 128 3.30 -3.15 5.42
N LEU A 129 4.14 -3.30 6.47
CA LEU A 129 5.36 -2.50 6.63
C LEU A 129 6.55 -3.46 6.58
N LEU A 130 7.37 -3.33 5.54
CA LEU A 130 8.43 -4.28 5.20
C LEU A 130 9.78 -3.58 5.14
N ARG A 131 10.86 -4.26 5.55
CA ARG A 131 12.22 -3.81 5.28
C ARG A 131 12.43 -3.70 3.77
N ASN A 132 12.98 -2.58 3.33
CA ASN A 132 13.12 -2.24 1.91
C ASN A 132 14.44 -2.72 1.30
N ASP A 133 14.82 -3.96 1.59
CA ASP A 133 16.04 -4.61 1.08
C ASP A 133 15.83 -5.36 -0.25
N GLY A 134 14.57 -5.47 -0.68
CA GLY A 134 14.18 -6.11 -1.93
C GLY A 134 14.08 -7.63 -1.83
N THR A 135 13.95 -8.18 -0.62
CA THR A 135 13.78 -9.61 -0.38
C THR A 135 12.32 -10.06 -0.37
N PHE A 136 11.38 -9.12 -0.24
CA PHE A 136 9.95 -9.39 -0.23
C PHE A 136 9.34 -9.26 -1.61
N TYR A 137 8.37 -10.12 -1.93
CA TYR A 137 7.61 -10.09 -3.18
C TYR A 137 6.19 -10.59 -2.99
N TRP A 138 5.31 -10.20 -3.89
CA TRP A 138 3.92 -10.64 -3.93
C TRP A 138 3.78 -11.89 -4.78
N ARG A 139 2.97 -12.84 -4.32
CA ARG A 139 2.61 -14.05 -5.01
C ARG A 139 1.11 -14.26 -5.05
N GLY A 140 0.61 -14.84 -6.14
CA GLY A 140 -0.80 -15.09 -6.39
C GLY A 140 -1.43 -14.13 -7.39
N VAL A 141 -2.33 -14.60 -8.23
CA VAL A 141 -3.04 -13.79 -9.23
C VAL A 141 -4.19 -13.03 -8.60
N LEU A 142 -4.94 -13.71 -7.72
CA LEU A 142 -5.97 -13.17 -6.84
C LEU A 142 -5.67 -13.60 -5.41
N HIS A 143 -6.07 -12.77 -4.44
CA HIS A 143 -5.73 -13.00 -3.03
C HIS A 143 -4.23 -13.09 -2.80
N GLU A 144 -3.50 -12.18 -3.43
CA GLU A 144 -2.06 -12.09 -3.35
C GLU A 144 -1.57 -11.91 -1.90
N PHE A 145 -0.45 -12.52 -1.60
CA PHE A 145 0.20 -12.45 -0.29
C PHE A 145 1.69 -12.17 -0.43
N ILE A 146 2.29 -11.65 0.63
CA ILE A 146 3.72 -11.32 0.65
C ILE A 146 4.52 -12.54 1.06
N GLU A 147 5.54 -12.84 0.27
CA GLU A 147 6.51 -13.91 0.47
C GLU A 147 7.94 -13.36 0.49
N THR A 148 8.87 -14.19 0.95
CA THR A 148 10.31 -13.91 0.91
C THR A 148 11.08 -15.21 0.86
N ASP A 149 12.20 -15.22 0.13
CA ASP A 149 13.15 -16.35 0.11
C ASP A 149 14.21 -16.23 1.23
N LYS A 150 14.16 -15.15 2.02
CA LYS A 150 15.07 -14.94 3.15
C LYS A 150 14.77 -15.95 4.25
N GLN A 151 15.77 -16.73 4.65
CA GLN A 151 15.71 -17.57 5.84
C GLN A 151 15.75 -16.67 7.10
N ASP A 152 15.10 -17.12 8.18
CA ASP A 152 15.09 -16.43 9.46
C ASP A 152 14.53 -14.99 9.42
N THR A 153 13.44 -14.79 8.66
CA THR A 153 12.74 -13.51 8.61
C THR A 153 12.08 -13.19 9.94
N SER A 154 12.46 -12.07 10.55
CA SER A 154 11.83 -11.59 11.77
C SER A 154 10.50 -10.88 11.47
N GLU A 155 9.47 -11.18 12.27
CA GLU A 155 8.15 -10.58 12.17
C GLU A 155 7.70 -10.01 13.51
N ALA A 156 7.09 -8.83 13.47
CA ALA A 156 6.43 -8.22 14.62
C ALA A 156 5.03 -7.74 14.24
N THR A 157 4.21 -7.42 15.24
CA THR A 157 2.91 -6.79 15.05
C THR A 157 2.97 -5.38 15.60
N LEU A 158 2.49 -4.40 14.83
CA LEU A 158 2.30 -3.05 15.35
C LEU A 158 1.11 -3.06 16.31
N HIS A 159 1.36 -2.68 17.55
CA HIS A 159 0.34 -2.54 18.58
C HIS A 159 -0.05 -1.08 18.75
N GLY A 160 -1.21 -0.81 19.33
CA GLY A 160 -1.70 0.53 19.61
C GLY A 160 -3.20 0.64 19.45
N ASP A 161 -3.72 1.83 19.71
CA ASP A 161 -5.14 2.16 19.55
C ASP A 161 -5.42 2.66 18.12
N TYR A 162 -5.06 1.83 17.14
CA TYR A 162 -5.32 2.10 15.73
C TYR A 162 -5.92 0.87 15.04
N THR A 163 -6.49 1.08 13.88
CA THR A 163 -6.91 0.03 12.96
C THR A 163 -6.84 0.58 11.54
N VAL A 164 -6.46 -0.24 10.57
CA VAL A 164 -6.62 0.08 9.16
C VAL A 164 -7.98 -0.47 8.72
N LEU A 165 -8.88 0.42 8.35
CA LEU A 165 -10.15 0.07 7.73
C LEU A 165 -9.88 -0.29 6.26
N SER A 166 -10.13 -1.55 5.91
CA SER A 166 -10.02 -2.01 4.52
C SER A 166 -11.23 -1.52 3.75
N GLY A 167 -11.00 -0.60 2.82
CA GLY A 167 -12.03 0.10 2.09
C GLY A 167 -12.72 -0.75 1.03
N ARG A 168 -13.86 -0.24 0.57
CA ARG A 168 -14.58 -0.70 -0.63
C ARG A 168 -15.03 0.48 -1.48
N PHE A 169 -14.35 1.62 -1.32
CA PHE A 169 -14.72 2.88 -1.98
C PHE A 169 -13.95 3.10 -3.27
N GLY A 170 -12.92 2.29 -3.55
CA GLY A 170 -12.10 2.37 -4.75
C GLY A 170 -12.90 2.08 -6.03
N ALA A 171 -12.40 2.58 -7.16
CA ALA A 171 -13.05 2.45 -8.47
C ALA A 171 -13.39 1.00 -8.83
N ARG A 172 -12.51 0.05 -8.49
CA ARG A 172 -12.74 -1.40 -8.74
C ARG A 172 -13.91 -1.97 -7.93
N SER A 173 -14.12 -1.51 -6.71
CA SER A 173 -15.21 -1.99 -5.84
C SER A 173 -16.59 -1.65 -6.39
N ASN A 174 -16.66 -0.62 -7.22
CA ASN A 174 -17.88 -0.12 -7.87
C ASN A 174 -18.14 -0.73 -9.26
N MET A 175 -17.27 -1.60 -9.76
CA MET A 175 -17.45 -2.25 -11.07
C MET A 175 -18.50 -3.36 -11.01
N ALA A 176 -19.54 -3.25 -11.83
CA ALA A 176 -20.64 -4.24 -11.88
C ALA A 176 -20.21 -5.66 -12.30
N ASN A 177 -19.10 -5.78 -13.04
CA ASN A 177 -18.56 -7.05 -13.56
C ASN A 177 -17.27 -7.51 -12.86
N LYS A 178 -16.98 -7.01 -11.67
CA LYS A 178 -15.77 -7.34 -10.90
C LYS A 178 -15.50 -8.84 -10.80
N TYR A 179 -16.52 -9.61 -10.38
CA TYR A 179 -16.38 -11.06 -10.19
C TYR A 179 -16.15 -11.83 -11.50
N LEU A 180 -16.68 -11.33 -12.62
CA LEU A 180 -16.42 -11.93 -13.94
C LEU A 180 -14.96 -11.69 -14.36
N LEU A 181 -14.44 -10.50 -14.16
CA LEU A 181 -13.04 -10.17 -14.44
C LEU A 181 -12.08 -10.95 -13.54
N ASP A 182 -12.47 -11.17 -12.29
CA ASP A 182 -11.69 -11.98 -11.35
C ASP A 182 -11.66 -13.46 -11.80
N ALA A 183 -12.77 -14.00 -12.29
CA ALA A 183 -12.83 -15.37 -12.80
C ALA A 183 -11.95 -15.57 -14.05
N VAL A 184 -11.99 -14.64 -15.00
CA VAL A 184 -11.13 -14.68 -16.21
C VAL A 184 -9.64 -14.60 -15.87
N SER A 185 -9.29 -13.94 -14.78
CA SER A 185 -7.88 -13.81 -14.35
C SER A 185 -7.33 -15.11 -13.71
N LEU A 186 -8.20 -16.08 -13.39
CA LEU A 186 -7.82 -17.37 -12.79
C LEU A 186 -7.65 -18.49 -13.83
N GLU A 187 -8.11 -18.29 -15.08
CA GLU A 187 -7.92 -19.19 -16.21
C GLU A 187 -6.57 -18.92 -16.91
#